data_678062888ac3e550b2e155d6567e8167
#
_entry.id   678062888ac3e550b2e155d6567e8167
#
_cell.length_a   1.000
_cell.length_b   1.000
_cell.length_c   1.000
_cell.angle_alpha   90.00
_cell.angle_beta   90.00
_cell.angle_gamma   90.00
#
_symmetry.space_group_name_H-M   'P 1'
#
loop_
_entity.id
_entity.type
_entity.pdbx_description
1 polymer ?
#
loop_
_entity_poly.entity_id
_entity_poly.type
_entity_poly.pdbx_seq_one_letter_code
_entity_poly.pdbx_strand_id
1 'polypeptide(L)'
;NEDGLTDGVSEAKNLDTLDIISLKAFNSFLYVLTTTVSSDQAIYKIPILDDSGNLGDLELVFDWSEYTNREASALCLTLSESGDIFVGSDWNTQPLTIIQNGSASGFYSSILTAPIVYMAWGNENYLYVINKTEDTNRVQKIDTRMAGADYFGRP
;
A
#
# COMPACT_ATOMS: atom_id res chain seq x y z
N ASN A 1 33.09 1.33 -15.73
CA ASN A 1 32.85 2.78 -15.69
C ASN A 1 34.05 3.44 -15.03
N GLU A 2 34.71 4.37 -15.73
CA GLU A 2 35.89 5.08 -15.24
C GLU A 2 35.62 6.07 -14.11
N ASP A 3 34.34 6.34 -13.81
CA ASP A 3 33.90 7.26 -12.79
C ASP A 3 33.48 6.57 -11.46
N GLY A 4 33.59 5.23 -11.40
CA GLY A 4 33.24 4.46 -10.19
C GLY A 4 31.77 4.48 -9.81
N LEU A 5 30.91 5.04 -10.66
CA LEU A 5 29.45 4.93 -10.52
C LEU A 5 29.03 3.61 -11.15
N THR A 6 28.65 2.66 -10.33
CA THR A 6 27.88 1.51 -10.80
C THR A 6 26.53 2.03 -11.28
N ASP A 7 26.02 1.49 -12.36
CA ASP A 7 24.65 1.74 -12.78
C ASP A 7 23.76 1.30 -11.60
N GLY A 8 23.29 2.25 -10.80
CA GLY A 8 22.63 2.01 -9.52
C GLY A 8 21.27 1.32 -9.62
N VAL A 9 21.05 0.55 -10.72
CA VAL A 9 19.82 -0.20 -10.97
C VAL A 9 20.18 -1.67 -11.15
N SER A 10 19.59 -2.52 -10.33
CA SER A 10 19.66 -3.97 -10.44
C SER A 10 18.30 -4.59 -10.13
N GLU A 11 18.04 -5.78 -10.66
CA GLU A 11 16.87 -6.55 -10.28
C GLU A 11 17.04 -7.06 -8.84
N ALA A 12 16.16 -6.63 -7.94
CA ALA A 12 16.17 -7.07 -6.54
C ALA A 12 15.47 -8.43 -6.37
N LYS A 13 14.37 -8.65 -7.09
CA LYS A 13 13.61 -9.91 -7.09
C LYS A 13 12.69 -9.98 -8.30
N ASN A 14 12.65 -11.16 -8.94
CA ASN A 14 11.72 -11.44 -10.02
C ASN A 14 10.34 -11.83 -9.43
N LEU A 15 9.29 -11.12 -9.85
CA LEU A 15 7.90 -11.33 -9.45
C LEU A 15 6.98 -11.42 -10.67
N ASP A 16 7.47 -11.97 -11.80
CA ASP A 16 6.78 -12.01 -13.09
C ASP A 16 5.39 -12.66 -13.06
N THR A 17 5.08 -13.44 -12.03
CA THR A 17 3.75 -14.06 -11.84
C THR A 17 2.73 -13.16 -11.13
N LEU A 18 3.15 -11.97 -10.70
CA LEU A 18 2.34 -11.04 -9.93
C LEU A 18 2.39 -9.65 -10.57
N ASP A 19 1.23 -9.05 -10.76
CA ASP A 19 1.13 -7.63 -11.09
C ASP A 19 1.20 -6.81 -9.81
N ILE A 20 2.24 -5.98 -9.67
CA ILE A 20 2.41 -5.10 -8.51
C ILE A 20 1.62 -3.82 -8.73
N ILE A 21 0.63 -3.58 -7.87
CA ILE A 21 -0.22 -2.39 -7.91
C ILE A 21 0.38 -1.26 -7.05
N SER A 22 0.90 -1.60 -5.88
CA SER A 22 1.42 -0.63 -4.92
C SER A 22 2.52 -1.25 -4.07
N LEU A 23 3.51 -0.43 -3.71
CA LEU A 23 4.69 -0.84 -2.94
C LEU A 23 4.97 0.19 -1.84
N LYS A 24 5.29 -0.27 -0.64
CA LYS A 24 5.78 0.56 0.47
C LYS A 24 6.86 -0.16 1.26
N ALA A 25 7.95 0.54 1.58
CA ALA A 25 8.97 0.05 2.51
C ALA A 25 8.60 0.45 3.94
N PHE A 26 8.74 -0.50 4.89
CA PHE A 26 8.52 -0.27 6.32
C PHE A 26 9.26 -1.33 7.15
N ASN A 27 10.06 -0.89 8.13
CA ASN A 27 10.74 -1.76 9.12
C ASN A 27 11.44 -2.97 8.49
N SER A 28 12.35 -2.76 7.54
CA SER A 28 13.09 -3.81 6.83
C SER A 28 12.22 -4.79 6.03
N PHE A 29 11.02 -4.37 5.63
CA PHE A 29 10.15 -5.11 4.72
C PHE A 29 9.69 -4.21 3.57
N LEU A 30 9.44 -4.83 2.42
CA LEU A 30 8.63 -4.26 1.37
C LEU A 30 7.22 -4.85 1.48
N TYR A 31 6.22 -4.00 1.61
CA TYR A 31 4.81 -4.38 1.51
C TYR A 31 4.34 -4.16 0.09
N VAL A 32 3.80 -5.18 -0.52
CA VAL A 32 3.34 -5.16 -1.92
C VAL A 32 1.87 -5.55 -2.01
N LEU A 33 1.10 -4.72 -2.66
CA LEU A 33 -0.24 -5.04 -3.12
C LEU A 33 -0.14 -5.59 -4.53
N THR A 34 -0.66 -6.77 -4.76
CA THR A 34 -0.52 -7.50 -6.03
C THR A 34 -1.85 -7.98 -6.56
N THR A 35 -1.90 -8.20 -7.87
CA THR A 35 -2.93 -9.01 -8.53
C THR A 35 -2.27 -10.25 -9.14
N THR A 36 -2.88 -11.40 -8.96
CA THR A 36 -2.46 -12.65 -9.62
C THR A 36 -3.03 -12.75 -11.03
N VAL A 37 -2.56 -13.71 -11.80
CA VAL A 37 -3.11 -14.02 -13.14
C VAL A 37 -4.58 -14.43 -13.11
N SER A 38 -5.10 -14.87 -11.97
CA SER A 38 -6.53 -15.18 -11.75
C SER A 38 -7.34 -13.96 -11.30
N SER A 39 -6.73 -12.76 -11.27
CA SER A 39 -7.30 -11.50 -10.78
C SER A 39 -7.55 -11.46 -9.27
N ASP A 40 -7.05 -12.41 -8.51
CA ASP A 40 -7.09 -12.35 -7.05
C ASP A 40 -6.04 -11.36 -6.52
N GLN A 41 -6.43 -10.56 -5.55
CA GLN A 41 -5.58 -9.54 -4.95
C GLN A 41 -5.18 -9.92 -3.52
N ALA A 42 -3.93 -9.70 -3.19
CA ALA A 42 -3.41 -9.91 -1.86
C ALA A 42 -2.30 -8.92 -1.51
N ILE A 43 -2.05 -8.77 -0.22
CA ILE A 43 -0.92 -8.00 0.31
C ILE A 43 0.11 -8.99 0.83
N TYR A 44 1.32 -8.86 0.32
CA TYR A 44 2.49 -9.59 0.79
C TYR A 44 3.49 -8.66 1.44
N LYS A 45 4.34 -9.20 2.28
CA LYS A 45 5.58 -8.55 2.71
C LYS A 45 6.78 -9.38 2.25
N ILE A 46 7.86 -8.70 1.92
CA ILE A 46 9.13 -9.27 1.48
C ILE A 46 10.22 -8.74 2.40
N PRO A 47 10.95 -9.59 3.14
CA PRO A 47 12.04 -9.13 3.99
C PRO A 47 13.16 -8.50 3.15
N ILE A 48 13.70 -7.37 3.62
CA ILE A 48 14.98 -6.80 3.14
C ILE A 48 16.07 -7.42 4.00
N LEU A 49 16.87 -8.30 3.40
CA LEU A 49 17.77 -9.19 4.14
C LEU A 49 19.04 -8.51 4.62
N ASP A 50 19.50 -7.48 3.93
CA ASP A 50 20.75 -6.78 4.19
C ASP A 50 20.77 -5.34 3.65
N ASP A 51 21.83 -4.61 3.97
CA ASP A 51 22.02 -3.22 3.52
C ASP A 51 22.26 -3.08 2.01
N SER A 52 22.51 -4.18 1.30
CA SER A 52 22.60 -4.21 -0.16
C SER A 52 21.23 -4.30 -0.83
N GLY A 53 20.16 -4.48 -0.04
CA GLY A 53 18.77 -4.52 -0.52
C GLY A 53 18.35 -5.88 -1.09
N ASN A 54 19.06 -6.96 -0.76
CA ASN A 54 18.65 -8.31 -1.12
C ASN A 54 17.29 -8.64 -0.48
N LEU A 55 16.40 -9.28 -1.24
CA LEU A 55 15.04 -9.58 -0.82
C LEU A 55 14.86 -11.05 -0.51
N GLY A 56 14.13 -11.34 0.57
CA GLY A 56 13.70 -12.67 0.96
C GLY A 56 12.47 -13.17 0.21
N ASP A 57 11.80 -14.17 0.74
CA ASP A 57 10.61 -14.74 0.14
C ASP A 57 9.35 -13.94 0.49
N LEU A 58 8.33 -14.06 -0.37
CA LEU A 58 7.03 -13.45 -0.13
C LEU A 58 6.33 -14.14 1.05
N GLU A 59 5.82 -13.34 1.96
CA GLU A 59 4.95 -13.78 3.04
C GLU A 59 3.57 -13.13 2.88
N LEU A 60 2.51 -13.94 2.82
CA LEU A 60 1.13 -13.43 2.77
C LEU A 60 0.80 -12.67 4.06
N VAL A 61 0.34 -11.44 3.93
CA VAL A 61 -0.12 -10.61 5.04
C VAL A 61 -1.63 -10.57 5.12
N PHE A 62 -2.29 -10.42 3.97
CA PHE A 62 -3.74 -10.29 3.91
C PHE A 62 -4.28 -10.67 2.52
N ASP A 63 -5.31 -11.52 2.48
CA ASP A 63 -6.03 -11.85 1.27
C ASP A 63 -7.19 -10.87 1.07
N TRP A 64 -6.99 -9.93 0.14
CA TRP A 64 -7.99 -8.90 -0.16
C TRP A 64 -9.20 -9.48 -0.88
N SER A 65 -8.96 -10.40 -1.80
CA SER A 65 -10.03 -11.02 -2.59
C SER A 65 -10.95 -11.88 -1.75
N GLU A 66 -10.39 -12.62 -0.77
CA GLU A 66 -11.20 -13.36 0.20
C GLU A 66 -12.02 -12.41 1.09
N TYR A 67 -11.38 -11.39 1.64
CA TYR A 67 -12.03 -10.41 2.52
C TYR A 67 -13.21 -9.70 1.86
N THR A 68 -13.06 -9.28 0.62
CA THR A 68 -14.09 -8.57 -0.14
C THR A 68 -15.05 -9.49 -0.89
N ASN A 69 -14.86 -10.79 -0.81
CA ASN A 69 -15.57 -11.79 -1.65
C ASN A 69 -15.47 -11.45 -3.15
N ARG A 70 -14.33 -10.88 -3.58
CA ARG A 70 -14.05 -10.39 -4.95
C ARG A 70 -14.99 -9.29 -5.45
N GLU A 71 -15.66 -8.58 -4.53
CA GLU A 71 -16.60 -7.50 -4.89
C GLU A 71 -15.91 -6.14 -5.08
N ALA A 72 -14.65 -6.02 -4.66
CA ALA A 72 -13.92 -4.76 -4.72
C ALA A 72 -12.43 -4.96 -5.00
N SER A 73 -11.86 -4.02 -5.75
CA SER A 73 -10.43 -3.97 -6.06
C SER A 73 -9.70 -3.03 -5.11
N ALA A 74 -8.60 -3.50 -4.54
CA ALA A 74 -7.62 -2.65 -3.89
C ALA A 74 -6.80 -1.89 -4.94
N LEU A 75 -6.58 -0.59 -4.73
CA LEU A 75 -5.94 0.29 -5.71
C LEU A 75 -4.62 0.87 -5.22
N CYS A 76 -4.46 1.03 -3.93
CA CYS A 76 -3.23 1.54 -3.31
C CYS A 76 -3.13 1.10 -1.86
N LEU A 77 -1.90 1.15 -1.31
CA LEU A 77 -1.67 0.93 0.11
C LEU A 77 -0.69 1.94 0.70
N THR A 78 -0.78 2.14 2.00
CA THR A 78 0.23 2.83 2.82
C THR A 78 0.22 2.25 4.24
N LEU A 79 1.21 2.62 5.07
CA LEU A 79 1.32 2.13 6.44
C LEU A 79 1.35 3.31 7.43
N SER A 80 0.82 3.06 8.63
CA SER A 80 1.05 3.93 9.79
C SER A 80 2.42 3.67 10.42
N GLU A 81 2.83 4.53 11.34
CA GLU A 81 4.05 4.35 12.14
C GLU A 81 4.00 3.06 12.98
N SER A 82 2.82 2.62 13.40
CA SER A 82 2.60 1.36 14.12
C SER A 82 2.60 0.12 13.23
N GLY A 83 2.64 0.29 11.90
CA GLY A 83 2.60 -0.81 10.94
C GLY A 83 1.20 -1.24 10.52
N ASP A 84 0.16 -0.49 10.91
CA ASP A 84 -1.19 -0.74 10.40
C ASP A 84 -1.25 -0.42 8.91
N ILE A 85 -1.91 -1.26 8.12
CA ILE A 85 -1.97 -1.11 6.67
C ILE A 85 -3.28 -0.41 6.30
N PHE A 86 -3.17 0.68 5.56
CA PHE A 86 -4.30 1.36 4.96
C PHE A 86 -4.41 0.97 3.49
N VAL A 87 -5.59 0.55 3.06
CA VAL A 87 -5.88 0.14 1.68
C VAL A 87 -6.96 1.04 1.11
N GLY A 88 -6.64 1.72 0.02
CA GLY A 88 -7.60 2.45 -0.81
C GLY A 88 -8.17 1.53 -1.87
N SER A 89 -9.48 1.60 -2.11
CA SER A 89 -10.19 0.68 -3.00
C SER A 89 -11.32 1.36 -3.78
N ASP A 90 -11.90 0.64 -4.72
CA ASP A 90 -13.12 1.01 -5.43
C ASP A 90 -14.41 0.56 -4.71
N TRP A 91 -14.29 0.03 -3.49
CA TRP A 91 -15.44 -0.44 -2.71
C TRP A 91 -16.32 0.72 -2.23
N ASN A 92 -17.49 0.87 -2.79
CA ASN A 92 -18.37 2.00 -2.52
C ASN A 92 -18.78 2.14 -1.05
N THR A 93 -18.94 1.03 -0.34
CA THR A 93 -19.34 1.03 1.07
C THR A 93 -18.15 1.16 2.03
N GLN A 94 -16.94 0.90 1.56
CA GLN A 94 -15.72 0.89 2.37
C GLN A 94 -14.50 1.31 1.54
N PRO A 95 -14.44 2.58 1.07
CA PRO A 95 -13.38 3.03 0.16
C PRO A 95 -11.98 3.00 0.78
N LEU A 96 -11.90 3.16 2.10
CA LEU A 96 -10.67 3.07 2.88
C LEU A 96 -10.83 2.00 3.95
N THR A 97 -9.94 1.02 3.91
CA THR A 97 -9.86 -0.09 4.87
C THR A 97 -8.57 0.03 5.67
N ILE A 98 -8.66 -0.20 6.98
CA ILE A 98 -7.50 -0.39 7.84
C ILE A 98 -7.38 -1.86 8.23
N ILE A 99 -6.16 -2.39 8.14
CA ILE A 99 -5.81 -3.75 8.55
C ILE A 99 -4.88 -3.65 9.76
N GLN A 100 -5.35 -4.14 10.90
CA GLN A 100 -4.65 -4.12 12.17
C GLN A 100 -4.60 -5.55 12.75
N ASN A 101 -3.41 -6.05 13.04
CA ASN A 101 -3.23 -7.40 13.60
C ASN A 101 -3.96 -8.50 12.79
N GLY A 102 -3.94 -8.39 11.46
CA GLY A 102 -4.60 -9.35 10.55
C GLY A 102 -6.12 -9.20 10.43
N SER A 103 -6.73 -8.23 11.11
CA SER A 103 -8.16 -7.94 11.02
C SER A 103 -8.40 -6.65 10.24
N ALA A 104 -9.34 -6.67 9.31
CA ALA A 104 -9.69 -5.53 8.47
C ALA A 104 -11.01 -4.90 8.89
N SER A 105 -11.09 -3.57 8.80
CA SER A 105 -12.31 -2.80 9.03
C SER A 105 -12.35 -1.53 8.19
N GLY A 106 -13.55 -1.05 7.88
CA GLY A 106 -13.75 0.21 7.18
C GLY A 106 -13.32 1.41 8.04
N PHE A 107 -12.64 2.34 7.40
CA PHE A 107 -12.16 3.57 8.03
C PHE A 107 -12.87 4.77 7.40
N TYR A 108 -13.66 5.51 8.19
CA TYR A 108 -14.52 6.61 7.71
C TYR A 108 -15.45 6.25 6.55
N SER A 109 -15.98 5.04 6.53
CA SER A 109 -16.76 4.47 5.43
C SER A 109 -18.00 5.28 5.02
N SER A 110 -18.61 6.02 5.95
CA SER A 110 -19.80 6.85 5.69
C SER A 110 -19.47 8.25 5.15
N ILE A 111 -18.18 8.63 5.10
CA ILE A 111 -17.75 10.01 4.76
C ILE A 111 -16.94 10.00 3.46
N LEU A 112 -16.11 8.99 3.28
CA LEU A 112 -15.26 8.84 2.10
C LEU A 112 -16.05 8.26 0.94
N THR A 113 -15.64 8.63 -0.27
CA THR A 113 -16.22 8.09 -1.52
C THR A 113 -15.17 7.30 -2.29
N ALA A 114 -15.59 6.21 -2.91
CA ALA A 114 -14.76 5.43 -3.82
C ALA A 114 -14.66 6.10 -5.21
N PRO A 115 -13.65 5.77 -5.99
CA PRO A 115 -12.45 5.00 -5.62
C PRO A 115 -11.38 5.87 -4.95
N ILE A 116 -10.60 5.29 -4.05
CA ILE A 116 -9.38 5.91 -3.54
C ILE A 116 -8.19 5.30 -4.28
N VAL A 117 -7.55 6.11 -5.13
CA VAL A 117 -6.52 5.63 -6.07
C VAL A 117 -5.09 5.90 -5.61
N TYR A 118 -4.88 6.88 -4.73
CA TYR A 118 -3.57 7.21 -4.14
C TYR A 118 -3.72 7.68 -2.71
N MET A 119 -2.68 7.43 -1.92
CA MET A 119 -2.57 7.88 -0.54
C MET A 119 -1.16 8.35 -0.23
N ALA A 120 -1.05 9.39 0.59
CA ALA A 120 0.22 9.87 1.12
C ALA A 120 0.02 10.45 2.52
N TRP A 121 0.93 10.12 3.43
CA TRP A 121 0.98 10.75 4.74
C TRP A 121 1.55 12.15 4.63
N GLY A 122 0.91 13.08 5.31
CA GLY A 122 1.42 14.43 5.56
C GLY A 122 2.10 14.50 6.93
N ASN A 123 2.20 15.71 7.45
CA ASN A 123 2.72 15.92 8.80
C ASN A 123 1.70 15.42 9.84
N GLU A 124 2.21 14.99 10.99
CA GLU A 124 1.39 14.52 12.11
C GLU A 124 0.49 13.33 11.72
N ASN A 125 -0.79 13.43 12.00
CA ASN A 125 -1.78 12.35 11.84
C ASN A 125 -2.59 12.46 10.55
N TYR A 126 -2.15 13.26 9.59
CA TYR A 126 -2.94 13.50 8.38
C TYR A 126 -2.58 12.55 7.25
N LEU A 127 -3.57 11.81 6.78
CA LEU A 127 -3.53 11.04 5.55
C LEU A 127 -4.25 11.82 4.44
N TYR A 128 -3.56 12.05 3.35
CA TYR A 128 -4.15 12.61 2.13
C TYR A 128 -4.51 11.48 1.18
N VAL A 129 -5.72 11.50 0.67
CA VAL A 129 -6.22 10.52 -0.30
C VAL A 129 -6.68 11.21 -1.57
N ILE A 130 -6.47 10.57 -2.70
CA ILE A 130 -7.00 11.02 -3.98
C ILE A 130 -8.19 10.13 -4.35
N ASN A 131 -9.34 10.77 -4.42
CA ASN A 131 -10.54 10.20 -5.02
C ASN A 131 -10.59 10.65 -6.49
N LYS A 132 -10.60 9.70 -7.40
CA LYS A 132 -10.57 9.98 -8.84
C LYS A 132 -11.61 9.15 -9.58
N THR A 133 -12.58 9.84 -10.21
CA THR A 133 -13.52 9.28 -11.17
C THR A 133 -13.30 9.92 -12.54
N GLU A 134 -14.08 9.55 -13.56
CA GLU A 134 -14.01 10.20 -14.87
C GLU A 134 -14.29 11.70 -14.77
N ASP A 135 -15.21 12.11 -13.89
CA ASP A 135 -15.69 13.49 -13.77
C ASP A 135 -15.03 14.29 -12.63
N THR A 136 -14.33 13.63 -11.71
CA THR A 136 -13.83 14.29 -10.50
C THR A 136 -12.42 13.86 -10.13
N ASN A 137 -11.61 14.84 -9.73
CA ASN A 137 -10.34 14.65 -9.05
C ASN A 137 -10.39 15.43 -7.73
N ARG A 138 -10.36 14.76 -6.61
CA ARG A 138 -10.42 15.38 -5.29
C ARG A 138 -9.30 14.90 -4.41
N VAL A 139 -8.64 15.83 -3.73
CA VAL A 139 -7.73 15.52 -2.61
C VAL A 139 -8.51 15.72 -1.32
N GLN A 140 -8.62 14.68 -0.52
CA GLN A 140 -9.24 14.73 0.80
C GLN A 140 -8.17 14.57 1.88
N LYS A 141 -8.28 15.31 2.95
CA LYS A 141 -7.42 15.22 4.13
C LYS A 141 -8.19 14.53 5.26
N ILE A 142 -7.58 13.51 5.82
CA ILE A 142 -8.17 12.68 6.88
C ILE A 142 -7.29 12.81 8.13
N ASP A 143 -7.86 13.19 9.25
CA ASP A 143 -7.22 13.07 10.56
C ASP A 143 -7.40 11.63 11.04
N THR A 144 -6.37 10.83 10.90
CA THR A 144 -6.41 9.41 11.27
C THR A 144 -6.21 9.20 12.77
N ARG A 145 -5.73 10.22 13.49
CA ARG A 145 -5.22 10.12 14.88
C ARG A 145 -4.06 9.13 15.04
N MET A 146 -3.47 8.73 13.94
CA MET A 146 -2.31 7.85 13.85
C MET A 146 -1.25 8.51 12.97
N ALA A 147 0.01 8.46 13.38
CA ALA A 147 1.10 8.95 12.54
C ALA A 147 1.37 7.97 11.38
N GLY A 148 1.74 8.51 10.25
CA GLY A 148 2.18 7.69 9.12
C GLY A 148 3.58 7.14 9.31
N ALA A 149 3.89 6.04 8.64
CA ALA A 149 5.24 5.47 8.63
C ALA A 149 6.26 6.49 8.11
N ASP A 150 7.46 6.47 8.67
CA ASP A 150 8.55 7.30 8.22
C ASP A 150 8.93 6.97 6.78
N TYR A 151 9.25 7.99 6.01
CA TYR A 151 9.76 7.87 4.65
C TYR A 151 10.85 8.90 4.40
N PHE A 152 11.69 8.63 3.41
CA PHE A 152 12.76 9.55 3.02
C PHE A 152 12.18 10.92 2.65
N GLY A 153 12.60 11.97 3.38
CA GLY A 153 12.13 13.35 3.17
C GLY A 153 11.01 13.80 4.10
N ARG A 154 10.56 12.98 5.04
CA ARG A 154 9.74 13.43 6.15
C ARG A 154 10.64 14.10 7.19
N PRO A 155 10.39 15.38 7.57
CA PRO A 155 11.18 16.06 8.59
C PRO A 155 10.95 15.48 9.97
#